data_707791eb12058c7ef3973a6f325d1997
#
_entry.id   707791eb12058c7ef3973a6f325d1997
#
_cell.length_a   1.000
_cell.length_b   1.000
_cell.length_c   1.000
_cell.angle_alpha   90.00
_cell.angle_beta   90.00
_cell.angle_gamma   90.00
#
_symmetry.space_group_name_H-M   'P 1'
#
loop_
_entity.id
_entity.type
_entity.pdbx_description
1 polymer ?
#
loop_
_entity_poly.entity_id
_entity_poly.type
_entity_poly.pdbx_seq_one_letter_code
_entity_poly.pdbx_strand_id
1 'polypeptide(L)'
;MRFDRYIVILLAAILMVGCGVKKKAVSEQPSATGKPEVPAWHTCLIQNARATVITDEDRLTANVTMQTVHDSMLVISIMPMLGMEMLRVEATPMELTAIDKIHGRYAKTTFAELNKRLTPSLNWDELQQLCTAELPTGEERARYAYIFGEQTIELVIEYNPRKTDVPVRVMNQKLDKYTQVDISKWL
;
A
#
# COMPACT_ATOMS: atom_id res chain seq x y z
N MET A 1 -19.28 -13.66 12.41
CA MET A 1 -18.09 -14.23 11.75
C MET A 1 -17.02 -13.18 11.66
N ARG A 2 -15.81 -13.45 12.20
CA ARG A 2 -14.78 -12.42 12.42
C ARG A 2 -13.89 -12.10 11.19
N PHE A 3 -13.99 -12.85 10.12
CA PHE A 3 -13.15 -12.71 8.93
C PHE A 3 -13.34 -11.38 8.18
N ASP A 4 -14.54 -10.82 8.16
CA ASP A 4 -14.83 -9.53 7.52
C ASP A 4 -14.01 -8.38 8.11
N ARG A 5 -13.84 -8.37 9.44
CA ARG A 5 -13.06 -7.35 10.14
C ARG A 5 -11.58 -7.41 9.78
N TYR A 6 -11.03 -8.60 9.59
CA TYR A 6 -9.60 -8.77 9.30
C TYR A 6 -9.19 -8.34 7.91
N ILE A 7 -10.03 -8.59 6.92
CA ILE A 7 -9.79 -8.16 5.53
C ILE A 7 -9.75 -6.65 5.48
N VAL A 8 -10.63 -6.00 6.19
CA VAL A 8 -10.76 -4.56 6.27
C VAL A 8 -9.56 -3.92 6.99
N ILE A 9 -9.15 -4.50 8.11
CA ILE A 9 -8.00 -4.04 8.89
C ILE A 9 -6.71 -4.19 8.06
N LEU A 10 -6.55 -5.30 7.35
CA LEU A 10 -5.42 -5.52 6.46
C LEU A 10 -5.40 -4.51 5.30
N LEU A 11 -6.56 -4.20 4.73
CA LEU A 11 -6.71 -3.18 3.70
C LEU A 11 -6.34 -1.80 4.22
N ALA A 12 -6.90 -1.42 5.36
CA ALA A 12 -6.60 -0.15 6.01
C ALA A 12 -5.10 -0.02 6.28
N ALA A 13 -4.45 -1.06 6.77
CA ALA A 13 -3.03 -1.06 7.11
C ALA A 13 -2.10 -0.94 5.91
N ILE A 14 -2.42 -1.56 4.77
CA ILE A 14 -1.59 -1.50 3.56
C ILE A 14 -1.73 -0.15 2.86
N LEU A 15 -2.89 0.49 2.99
CA LEU A 15 -3.11 1.85 2.49
C LEU A 15 -2.49 2.94 3.37
N MET A 16 -1.80 2.56 4.47
CA MET A 16 -1.49 3.45 5.58
C MET A 16 0.01 3.66 5.81
N VAL A 17 0.77 4.13 4.81
CA VAL A 17 2.20 4.36 4.96
C VAL A 17 2.57 5.83 4.83
N GLY A 18 2.92 6.42 5.92
CA GLY A 18 3.50 7.76 5.98
C GLY A 18 4.66 7.80 6.97
N CYS A 19 5.79 8.24 6.52
CA CYS A 19 7.05 8.21 7.25
C CYS A 19 7.18 9.41 8.21
N GLY A 20 7.18 9.16 9.50
CA GLY A 20 7.58 10.12 10.54
C GLY A 20 9.10 10.27 10.63
N VAL A 21 9.76 10.77 9.60
CA VAL A 21 11.18 11.16 9.69
C VAL A 21 11.28 12.58 10.20
N LYS A 22 11.86 12.76 11.39
CA LYS A 22 12.26 14.07 11.91
C LYS A 22 13.24 14.73 10.93
N LYS A 23 12.78 15.70 10.14
CA LYS A 23 13.65 16.57 9.34
C LYS A 23 14.47 17.43 10.26
N LYS A 24 15.79 17.20 10.31
CA LYS A 24 16.73 18.28 10.66
C LYS A 24 16.69 19.30 9.53
N ALA A 25 16.31 20.52 9.86
CA ALA A 25 16.38 21.64 8.94
C ALA A 25 17.85 21.90 8.57
N VAL A 26 18.17 21.67 7.30
CA VAL A 26 19.34 22.29 6.65
C VAL A 26 18.77 23.14 5.54
N SER A 27 18.94 24.45 5.69
CA SER A 27 18.63 25.44 4.68
C SER A 27 19.69 25.35 3.58
N GLU A 28 19.31 24.86 2.40
CA GLU A 28 20.04 25.18 1.18
C GLU A 28 19.04 25.47 0.06
N GLN A 29 19.30 26.59 -0.59
CA GLN A 29 18.52 27.20 -1.66
C GLN A 29 18.50 26.31 -2.90
N PRO A 30 17.38 26.09 -3.60
CA PRO A 30 17.37 25.26 -4.80
C PRO A 30 17.95 26.03 -5.97
N SER A 31 19.08 25.60 -6.47
CA SER A 31 19.56 25.93 -7.82
C SER A 31 18.69 25.18 -8.82
N ALA A 32 17.81 25.91 -9.49
CA ALA A 32 17.01 25.42 -10.58
C ALA A 32 17.90 25.18 -11.83
N THR A 33 18.34 23.96 -12.05
CA THR A 33 18.74 23.42 -13.37
C THR A 33 18.69 21.89 -13.30
N GLY A 34 17.49 21.35 -13.08
CA GLY A 34 17.27 19.92 -13.11
C GLY A 34 16.92 19.46 -14.52
N LYS A 35 17.84 18.77 -15.20
CA LYS A 35 17.51 17.76 -16.20
C LYS A 35 16.46 16.85 -15.56
N PRO A 36 15.40 16.43 -16.28
CA PRO A 36 14.48 15.42 -15.77
C PRO A 36 15.31 14.17 -15.40
N GLU A 37 15.36 13.84 -14.11
CA GLU A 37 16.07 12.68 -13.62
C GLU A 37 15.30 11.46 -14.12
N VAL A 38 15.91 10.72 -15.04
CA VAL A 38 15.33 9.47 -15.54
C VAL A 38 15.29 8.52 -14.34
N PRO A 39 14.13 7.95 -13.98
CA PRO A 39 14.05 7.06 -12.84
C PRO A 39 15.02 5.91 -12.95
N ALA A 40 15.63 5.52 -11.85
CA ALA A 40 16.62 4.45 -11.79
C ALA A 40 16.05 3.07 -12.19
N TRP A 41 14.73 2.95 -12.28
CA TRP A 41 13.98 1.75 -12.69
C TRP A 41 12.63 2.16 -13.29
N HIS A 42 12.08 1.31 -14.16
CA HIS A 42 10.76 1.51 -14.76
C HIS A 42 9.67 0.63 -14.15
N THR A 43 10.01 -0.60 -13.82
CA THR A 43 9.12 -1.54 -13.14
C THR A 43 9.79 -2.14 -11.92
N CYS A 44 9.00 -2.43 -10.87
CA CYS A 44 9.48 -3.09 -9.67
C CYS A 44 8.52 -4.22 -9.27
N LEU A 45 9.10 -5.35 -8.85
CA LEU A 45 8.38 -6.51 -8.36
C LEU A 45 8.98 -6.98 -7.03
N ILE A 46 8.15 -7.05 -6.00
CA ILE A 46 8.46 -7.72 -4.73
C ILE A 46 7.45 -8.86 -4.56
N GLN A 47 7.96 -10.08 -4.50
CA GLN A 47 7.13 -11.27 -4.37
C GLN A 47 7.19 -11.83 -2.95
N ASN A 48 6.03 -12.24 -2.43
CA ASN A 48 5.92 -12.94 -1.14
C ASN A 48 6.53 -12.17 0.06
N ALA A 49 6.51 -10.85 0.04
CA ALA A 49 6.78 -10.07 1.24
C ALA A 49 5.78 -10.49 2.34
N ARG A 50 6.20 -10.42 3.59
CA ARG A 50 5.31 -10.71 4.72
C ARG A 50 4.82 -9.42 5.33
N ALA A 51 3.53 -9.15 5.23
CA ALA A 51 2.87 -8.02 5.89
C ALA A 51 2.15 -8.50 7.14
N THR A 52 2.39 -7.82 8.26
CA THR A 52 1.70 -8.05 9.53
C THR A 52 1.00 -6.77 9.95
N VAL A 53 -0.29 -6.84 10.16
CA VAL A 53 -1.12 -5.78 10.71
C VAL A 53 -1.39 -6.09 12.17
N ILE A 54 -1.16 -5.12 13.02
CA ILE A 54 -1.37 -5.20 14.46
C ILE A 54 -2.33 -4.08 14.85
N THR A 55 -3.39 -4.43 15.53
CA THR A 55 -4.34 -3.51 16.16
C THR A 55 -4.42 -3.82 17.64
N ASP A 56 -5.16 -3.02 18.40
CA ASP A 56 -5.36 -3.25 19.84
C ASP A 56 -6.06 -4.59 20.11
N GLU A 57 -6.86 -5.10 19.18
CA GLU A 57 -7.65 -6.31 19.35
C GLU A 57 -7.02 -7.54 18.70
N ASP A 58 -6.25 -7.37 17.60
CA ASP A 58 -5.87 -8.47 16.72
C ASP A 58 -4.50 -8.28 16.03
N ARG A 59 -3.96 -9.43 15.59
CA ARG A 59 -2.77 -9.48 14.75
C ARG A 59 -3.02 -10.38 13.55
N LEU A 60 -2.86 -9.83 12.35
CA LEU A 60 -3.02 -10.58 11.10
C LEU A 60 -1.75 -10.54 10.27
N THR A 61 -1.33 -11.70 9.77
CA THR A 61 -0.17 -11.82 8.87
C THR A 61 -0.60 -12.41 7.52
N ALA A 62 -0.11 -11.82 6.43
CA ALA A 62 -0.37 -12.31 5.08
C ALA A 62 0.90 -12.21 4.21
N ASN A 63 0.99 -13.05 3.19
CA ASN A 63 1.93 -12.88 2.11
C ASN A 63 1.40 -11.82 1.13
N VAL A 64 2.29 -10.95 0.67
CA VAL A 64 1.95 -9.83 -0.20
C VAL A 64 2.87 -9.83 -1.40
N THR A 65 2.31 -9.65 -2.58
CA THR A 65 3.07 -9.37 -3.81
C THR A 65 2.78 -7.95 -4.25
N MET A 66 3.83 -7.16 -4.46
CA MET A 66 3.76 -5.77 -4.88
C MET A 66 4.34 -5.64 -6.29
N GLN A 67 3.60 -5.03 -7.20
CA GLN A 67 3.98 -4.79 -8.58
C GLN A 67 3.78 -3.31 -8.87
N THR A 68 4.82 -2.64 -9.32
CA THR A 68 4.81 -1.19 -9.55
C THR A 68 5.34 -0.86 -10.94
N VAL A 69 4.65 0.01 -11.65
CA VAL A 69 5.18 0.78 -12.78
C VAL A 69 5.38 2.19 -12.27
N HIS A 70 6.61 2.69 -12.39
CA HIS A 70 7.03 3.98 -11.84
C HIS A 70 6.07 5.10 -12.25
N ASP A 71 5.62 5.89 -11.28
CA ASP A 71 4.71 7.05 -11.43
C ASP A 71 3.41 6.80 -12.21
N SER A 72 3.03 5.53 -12.38
CA SER A 72 1.88 5.16 -13.19
C SER A 72 0.86 4.34 -12.42
N MET A 73 1.24 3.16 -11.98
CA MET A 73 0.31 2.23 -11.35
C MET A 73 1.04 1.27 -10.42
N LEU A 74 0.39 0.91 -9.33
CA LEU A 74 0.82 -0.20 -8.48
C LEU A 74 -0.32 -1.16 -8.18
N VAL A 75 0.05 -2.40 -7.93
CA VAL A 75 -0.87 -3.47 -7.55
C VAL A 75 -0.29 -4.20 -6.34
N ILE A 76 -1.09 -4.30 -5.30
CA ILE A 76 -0.79 -5.07 -4.09
C ILE A 76 -1.74 -6.25 -4.03
N SER A 77 -1.20 -7.47 -4.15
CA SER A 77 -1.95 -8.72 -4.03
C SER A 77 -1.72 -9.33 -2.65
N ILE A 78 -2.77 -9.53 -1.89
CA ILE A 78 -2.73 -10.02 -0.51
C ILE A 78 -3.26 -11.44 -0.44
N MET A 79 -2.43 -12.35 0.06
CA MET A 79 -2.66 -13.80 0.06
C MET A 79 -2.48 -14.36 1.49
N PRO A 80 -3.48 -14.22 2.38
CA PRO A 80 -3.34 -14.63 3.77
C PRO A 80 -3.20 -16.15 3.94
N MET A 81 -3.80 -16.94 3.04
CA MET A 81 -3.79 -18.41 3.14
C MET A 81 -3.70 -19.07 1.76
N LEU A 82 -3.01 -20.20 1.69
CA LEU A 82 -3.00 -21.13 0.52
C LEU A 82 -2.62 -20.49 -0.82
N GLY A 83 -1.97 -19.32 -0.83
CA GLY A 83 -1.56 -18.65 -2.06
C GLY A 83 -2.70 -18.07 -2.90
N MET A 84 -3.91 -18.02 -2.38
CA MET A 84 -5.05 -17.38 -3.06
C MET A 84 -5.09 -15.88 -2.77
N GLU A 85 -5.21 -15.09 -3.82
CA GLU A 85 -5.41 -13.64 -3.70
C GLU A 85 -6.83 -13.38 -3.17
N MET A 86 -6.91 -12.97 -1.91
CA MET A 86 -8.18 -12.67 -1.24
C MET A 86 -8.53 -11.20 -1.30
N LEU A 87 -7.51 -10.35 -1.31
CA LEU A 87 -7.65 -8.92 -1.41
C LEU A 87 -6.64 -8.38 -2.41
N ARG A 88 -7.06 -7.39 -3.19
CA ARG A 88 -6.23 -6.70 -4.17
C ARG A 88 -6.41 -5.20 -4.02
N VAL A 89 -5.31 -4.48 -4.00
CA VAL A 89 -5.32 -3.02 -4.07
C VAL A 89 -4.66 -2.60 -5.37
N GLU A 90 -5.34 -1.75 -6.11
CA GLU A 90 -4.84 -1.10 -7.31
C GLU A 90 -4.78 0.40 -7.03
N ALA A 91 -3.66 1.02 -7.29
CA ALA A 91 -3.50 2.45 -7.10
C ALA A 91 -2.84 3.11 -8.29
N THR A 92 -3.28 4.32 -8.55
CA THR A 92 -2.68 5.29 -9.47
C THR A 92 -2.42 6.58 -8.69
N PRO A 93 -1.72 7.58 -9.25
CA PRO A 93 -1.58 8.88 -8.58
C PRO A 93 -2.90 9.56 -8.21
N MET A 94 -4.01 9.18 -8.85
CA MET A 94 -5.32 9.83 -8.70
C MET A 94 -6.28 9.07 -7.79
N GLU A 95 -6.28 7.75 -7.83
CA GLU A 95 -7.28 6.92 -7.14
C GLU A 95 -6.71 5.60 -6.63
N LEU A 96 -7.40 5.07 -5.62
CA LEU A 96 -7.18 3.73 -5.09
C LEU A 96 -8.44 2.90 -5.28
N THR A 97 -8.27 1.65 -5.67
CA THR A 97 -9.35 0.65 -5.76
C THR A 97 -8.98 -0.55 -4.89
N ALA A 98 -9.80 -0.83 -3.91
CA ALA A 98 -9.67 -2.00 -3.07
C ALA A 98 -10.70 -3.06 -3.49
N ILE A 99 -10.28 -4.31 -3.68
CA ILE A 99 -11.12 -5.39 -4.22
C ILE A 99 -11.07 -6.58 -3.27
N ASP A 100 -12.18 -6.84 -2.62
CA ASP A 100 -12.40 -8.01 -1.78
C ASP A 100 -12.94 -9.16 -2.65
N LYS A 101 -12.09 -10.11 -2.95
CA LYS A 101 -12.44 -11.26 -3.81
C LYS A 101 -13.26 -12.32 -3.10
N ILE A 102 -13.24 -12.34 -1.76
CA ILE A 102 -14.01 -13.29 -0.97
C ILE A 102 -15.49 -12.93 -0.99
N HIS A 103 -15.80 -11.65 -0.76
CA HIS A 103 -17.18 -11.19 -0.67
C HIS A 103 -17.70 -10.59 -1.98
N GLY A 104 -16.88 -10.59 -3.04
CA GLY A 104 -17.29 -10.07 -4.34
C GLY A 104 -17.61 -8.58 -4.34
N ARG A 105 -16.86 -7.77 -3.61
CA ARG A 105 -17.09 -6.33 -3.47
C ARG A 105 -15.82 -5.51 -3.71
N TYR A 106 -16.00 -4.24 -4.05
CA TYR A 106 -14.89 -3.30 -4.21
C TYR A 106 -15.26 -1.91 -3.70
N ALA A 107 -14.25 -1.14 -3.32
CA ALA A 107 -14.38 0.28 -3.01
C ALA A 107 -13.37 1.08 -3.82
N LYS A 108 -13.78 2.28 -4.24
CA LYS A 108 -12.91 3.27 -4.86
C LYS A 108 -12.83 4.50 -3.97
N THR A 109 -11.63 5.08 -3.88
CA THR A 109 -11.40 6.29 -3.12
C THR A 109 -10.24 7.09 -3.73
N THR A 110 -10.09 8.33 -3.31
CA THR A 110 -8.90 9.14 -3.61
C THR A 110 -8.03 9.25 -2.36
N PHE A 111 -6.76 9.64 -2.52
CA PHE A 111 -5.90 9.94 -1.37
C PHE A 111 -6.50 11.04 -0.49
N ALA A 112 -7.14 12.04 -1.08
CA ALA A 112 -7.79 13.12 -0.34
C ALA A 112 -8.95 12.62 0.54
N GLU A 113 -9.79 11.72 0.03
CA GLU A 113 -10.87 11.13 0.82
C GLU A 113 -10.35 10.19 1.91
N LEU A 114 -9.37 9.36 1.59
CA LEU A 114 -8.73 8.47 2.56
C LEU A 114 -8.13 9.27 3.73
N ASN A 115 -7.42 10.34 3.43
CA ASN A 115 -6.72 11.18 4.41
C ASN A 115 -7.64 12.02 5.32
N LYS A 116 -8.94 12.06 5.05
CA LYS A 116 -9.89 12.63 6.02
C LYS A 116 -10.00 11.79 7.30
N ARG A 117 -9.61 10.53 7.24
CA ARG A 117 -9.74 9.58 8.35
C ARG A 117 -8.39 8.97 8.76
N LEU A 118 -7.34 9.22 7.99
CA LEU A 118 -6.03 8.61 8.16
C LEU A 118 -5.01 9.62 8.70
N THR A 119 -4.29 9.24 9.76
CA THR A 119 -3.20 10.03 10.33
C THR A 119 -2.00 9.11 10.64
N PRO A 120 -0.78 9.42 10.18
CA PRO A 120 -0.45 10.50 9.24
C PRO A 120 -1.09 10.29 7.86
N SER A 121 -1.18 11.35 7.07
CA SER A 121 -1.71 11.27 5.71
C SER A 121 -0.80 10.42 4.82
N LEU A 122 -1.41 9.76 3.84
CA LEU A 122 -0.72 8.97 2.82
C LEU A 122 -0.80 9.70 1.47
N ASN A 123 0.29 9.72 0.73
CA ASN A 123 0.34 10.21 -0.64
C ASN A 123 0.86 9.13 -1.61
N TRP A 124 0.84 9.43 -2.91
CA TRP A 124 1.29 8.50 -3.94
C TRP A 124 2.76 8.10 -3.79
N ASP A 125 3.64 9.07 -3.55
CA ASP A 125 5.09 8.82 -3.46
C ASP A 125 5.42 7.92 -2.27
N GLU A 126 4.79 8.13 -1.12
CA GLU A 126 4.94 7.29 0.07
C GLU A 126 4.46 5.87 -0.18
N LEU A 127 3.30 5.71 -0.84
CA LEU A 127 2.79 4.39 -1.20
C LEU A 127 3.70 3.69 -2.21
N GLN A 128 4.25 4.42 -3.18
CA GLN A 128 5.19 3.87 -4.15
C GLN A 128 6.49 3.43 -3.46
N GLN A 129 7.07 4.25 -2.56
CA GLN A 129 8.26 3.91 -1.79
C GLN A 129 8.06 2.64 -0.97
N LEU A 130 6.90 2.50 -0.31
CA LEU A 130 6.55 1.26 0.39
C LEU A 130 6.54 0.07 -0.56
N CYS A 131 5.88 0.18 -1.71
CA CYS A 131 5.72 -0.91 -2.65
C CYS A 131 7.02 -1.27 -3.40
N THR A 132 8.05 -0.45 -3.29
CA THR A 132 9.35 -0.68 -3.93
C THR A 132 10.48 -0.96 -2.94
N ALA A 133 10.17 -0.99 -1.64
CA ALA A 133 11.16 -1.16 -0.57
C ALA A 133 12.32 -0.14 -0.66
N GLU A 134 12.01 1.10 -0.99
CA GLU A 134 12.99 2.20 -0.97
C GLU A 134 13.19 2.69 0.47
N LEU A 135 13.81 1.82 1.28
CA LEU A 135 14.09 2.11 2.67
C LEU A 135 15.43 2.85 2.81
N PRO A 136 15.55 3.81 3.74
CA PRO A 136 16.74 4.69 3.85
C PRO A 136 18.06 3.98 4.11
N THR A 137 18.07 2.72 4.54
CA THR A 137 19.25 2.03 5.07
C THR A 137 19.45 0.61 4.57
N GLY A 138 18.75 0.18 3.51
CA GLY A 138 18.82 -1.22 3.04
C GLY A 138 18.22 -2.22 4.04
N GLU A 139 17.36 -1.77 4.92
CA GLU A 139 16.63 -2.62 5.84
C GLU A 139 15.64 -3.50 5.08
N GLU A 140 15.59 -4.79 5.41
CA GLU A 140 14.62 -5.72 4.83
C GLU A 140 13.25 -5.66 5.54
N ARG A 141 13.13 -4.79 6.55
CA ARG A 141 11.94 -4.66 7.38
C ARG A 141 11.59 -3.20 7.62
N ALA A 142 10.32 -2.86 7.41
CA ALA A 142 9.77 -1.55 7.73
C ALA A 142 8.62 -1.67 8.72
N ARG A 143 8.43 -0.63 9.53
CA ARG A 143 7.34 -0.52 10.52
C ARG A 143 6.70 0.84 10.37
N TYR A 144 5.38 0.84 10.26
CA TYR A 144 4.56 2.02 10.09
C TYR A 144 3.43 2.02 11.11
N ALA A 145 3.11 3.18 11.66
CA ALA A 145 2.01 3.34 12.61
C ALA A 145 1.03 4.40 12.12
N TYR A 146 -0.24 4.08 12.18
CA TYR A 146 -1.34 4.92 11.73
C TYR A 146 -2.48 4.93 12.72
N ILE A 147 -3.26 6.02 12.65
CA ILE A 147 -4.56 6.13 13.30
C ILE A 147 -5.59 6.22 12.18
N PHE A 148 -6.56 5.32 12.18
CA PHE A 148 -7.70 5.37 11.29
C PHE A 148 -8.99 5.52 12.10
N GLY A 149 -9.58 6.72 12.05
CA GLY A 149 -10.64 7.09 12.97
C GLY A 149 -10.13 7.09 14.41
N GLU A 150 -10.61 6.15 15.23
CA GLU A 150 -10.19 5.97 16.64
C GLU A 150 -9.24 4.79 16.84
N GLN A 151 -8.95 4.02 15.79
CA GLN A 151 -8.19 2.79 15.87
C GLN A 151 -6.72 3.02 15.52
N THR A 152 -5.81 2.59 16.40
CA THR A 152 -4.38 2.52 16.10
C THR A 152 -4.07 1.25 15.31
N ILE A 153 -3.33 1.40 14.22
CA ILE A 153 -2.93 0.32 13.34
C ILE A 153 -1.42 0.38 13.14
N GLU A 154 -0.75 -0.71 13.41
CA GLU A 154 0.65 -0.88 13.11
C GLU A 154 0.80 -1.87 11.94
N LEU A 155 1.52 -1.45 10.90
CA LEU A 155 1.89 -2.27 9.76
C LEU A 155 3.38 -2.58 9.82
N VAL A 156 3.72 -3.85 9.83
CA VAL A 156 5.10 -4.34 9.73
C VAL A 156 5.23 -5.09 8.41
N ILE A 157 6.20 -4.71 7.59
CA ILE A 157 6.49 -5.39 6.33
C ILE A 157 7.92 -5.94 6.38
N GLU A 158 8.06 -7.24 6.15
CA GLU A 158 9.32 -7.92 5.91
C GLU A 158 9.44 -8.15 4.39
N TYR A 159 10.38 -7.45 3.77
CA TYR A 159 10.52 -7.47 2.32
C TYR A 159 11.41 -8.62 1.87
N ASN A 160 11.01 -9.27 0.79
CA ASN A 160 11.90 -10.08 -0.01
C ASN A 160 12.66 -9.20 -1.03
N PRO A 161 13.79 -9.67 -1.58
CA PRO A 161 14.56 -8.90 -2.55
C PRO A 161 13.70 -8.39 -3.71
N ARG A 162 13.79 -7.09 -3.98
CA ARG A 162 13.11 -6.46 -5.11
C ARG A 162 13.78 -6.83 -6.43
N LYS A 163 12.97 -6.96 -7.47
CA LYS A 163 13.42 -7.13 -8.86
C LYS A 163 12.98 -5.91 -9.65
N THR A 164 13.92 -5.21 -10.29
CA THR A 164 13.63 -4.05 -11.13
C THR A 164 13.70 -4.42 -12.61
N ASP A 165 12.99 -3.65 -13.44
CA ASP A 165 12.96 -3.79 -14.90
C ASP A 165 12.58 -5.19 -15.39
N VAL A 166 11.70 -5.83 -14.62
CA VAL A 166 11.11 -7.12 -14.95
C VAL A 166 9.65 -6.95 -15.41
N PRO A 167 9.12 -7.91 -16.20
CA PRO A 167 7.70 -7.86 -16.57
C PRO A 167 6.78 -7.90 -15.34
N VAL A 168 5.89 -6.91 -15.21
CA VAL A 168 4.85 -6.84 -14.18
C VAL A 168 3.46 -6.85 -14.82
N ARG A 169 2.46 -7.37 -14.10
CA ARG A 169 1.06 -7.40 -14.56
C ARG A 169 0.23 -6.40 -13.78
N VAL A 170 0.44 -5.14 -14.05
CA VAL A 170 -0.34 -4.04 -13.49
C VAL A 170 -1.54 -3.74 -14.40
N MET A 171 -2.57 -4.55 -14.33
CA MET A 171 -3.79 -4.36 -15.10
C MET A 171 -4.97 -4.14 -14.16
N ASN A 172 -5.83 -3.19 -14.49
CA ASN A 172 -7.07 -2.99 -13.75
C ASN A 172 -7.92 -4.27 -13.77
N GLN A 173 -8.32 -4.71 -12.59
CA GLN A 173 -9.26 -5.82 -12.45
C GLN A 173 -10.61 -5.43 -13.07
N LYS A 174 -11.20 -6.32 -13.87
CA LYS A 174 -12.59 -6.15 -14.31
C LYS A 174 -13.53 -6.24 -13.10
N LEU A 175 -14.32 -5.20 -12.91
CA LEU A 175 -15.18 -5.03 -11.73
C LEU A 175 -16.63 -5.50 -11.94
N ASP A 176 -16.98 -5.98 -13.12
CA ASP A 176 -18.34 -6.38 -13.52
C ASP A 176 -18.97 -7.43 -12.58
N LYS A 177 -18.13 -8.21 -11.89
CA LYS A 177 -18.53 -9.27 -10.96
C LYS A 177 -18.57 -8.82 -9.49
N TYR A 178 -18.21 -7.59 -9.22
CA TYR A 178 -18.08 -7.07 -7.88
C TYR A 178 -19.10 -5.99 -7.60
N THR A 179 -19.63 -5.95 -6.38
CA THR A 179 -20.54 -4.90 -5.92
C THR A 179 -19.73 -3.73 -5.37
N GLN A 180 -19.99 -2.53 -5.87
CA GLN A 180 -19.37 -1.33 -5.29
C GLN A 180 -19.95 -1.03 -3.92
N VAL A 181 -19.08 -0.75 -2.97
CA VAL A 181 -19.44 -0.35 -1.60
C VAL A 181 -18.66 0.91 -1.23
N ASP A 182 -19.21 1.67 -0.30
CA ASP A 182 -18.52 2.81 0.27
C ASP A 182 -17.37 2.32 1.15
N ILE A 183 -16.18 2.92 1.03
CA ILE A 183 -15.01 2.55 1.81
C ILE A 183 -15.26 2.68 3.33
N SER A 184 -16.13 3.62 3.73
CA SER A 184 -16.52 3.79 5.14
C SER A 184 -17.29 2.60 5.72
N LYS A 185 -17.85 1.74 4.88
CA LYS A 185 -18.56 0.52 5.29
C LYS A 185 -17.65 -0.72 5.35
N TRP A 186 -16.39 -0.56 4.96
CA TRP A 186 -15.40 -1.61 5.00
C TRP A 186 -14.61 -1.61 6.31
N LEU A 187 -14.69 -0.50 7.01
CA LEU A 187 -13.93 -0.14 8.22
C LEU A 187 -14.89 0.03 9.44
#